data_04cdcc9cc829c66e23d323a1b5da1b8e
#
_entry.id   04cdcc9cc829c66e23d323a1b5da1b8e
#
_cell.length_a   1.000
_cell.length_b   1.000
_cell.length_c   1.000
_cell.angle_alpha   90.00
_cell.angle_beta   90.00
_cell.angle_gamma   90.00
#
_symmetry.space_group_name_H-M   'P 1'
#
loop_
_entity.id
_entity.type
_entity.pdbx_description
1 polymer ?
#
loop_
_entity_poly.entity_id
_entity_poly.type
_entity_poly.pdbx_seq_one_letter_code
_entity_poly.pdbx_strand_id
1 'polypeptide(L)'
;MAMRISILFGATVVGLTVLVAPAGAADHTKDTTDAVKKALADDKAVLLDVREKAEWDDGHLKDAKLLPLSTLKGGAKAENVAKIVPKDKVVYLHCGSGVRCLKAADELKKLGYDVRPLKPGYADLLKAGFAPAGK
;
A
#
# COMPACT_ATOMS: atom_id res chain seq x y z
N MET A 1 8.33 -61.94 -35.42
CA MET A 1 8.58 -60.56 -35.90
C MET A 1 7.84 -59.63 -34.95
N ALA A 2 8.57 -59.06 -34.00
CA ALA A 2 8.00 -58.20 -32.97
C ALA A 2 8.11 -56.74 -33.40
N MET A 3 6.99 -56.10 -33.60
CA MET A 3 6.91 -54.69 -33.96
C MET A 3 6.91 -53.83 -32.67
N ARG A 4 8.03 -53.12 -32.43
CA ARG A 4 8.15 -52.18 -31.31
C ARG A 4 7.50 -50.86 -31.70
N ILE A 5 6.40 -50.52 -31.04
CA ILE A 5 5.79 -49.22 -31.14
C ILE A 5 6.44 -48.33 -30.08
N SER A 6 7.27 -47.36 -30.52
CA SER A 6 7.83 -46.31 -29.63
C SER A 6 6.80 -45.19 -29.53
N ILE A 7 6.20 -45.05 -28.35
CA ILE A 7 5.33 -43.90 -28.03
C ILE A 7 6.23 -42.80 -27.55
N LEU A 8 6.40 -41.75 -28.37
CA LEU A 8 7.02 -40.47 -27.96
C LEU A 8 6.00 -39.69 -27.11
N PHE A 9 6.25 -39.62 -25.83
CA PHE A 9 5.57 -38.65 -24.97
C PHE A 9 6.19 -37.26 -25.20
N GLY A 10 5.51 -36.43 -25.96
CA GLY A 10 5.80 -35.01 -26.08
C GLY A 10 5.32 -34.29 -24.82
N ALA A 11 6.23 -33.92 -23.94
CA ALA A 11 5.91 -33.05 -22.82
C ALA A 11 5.71 -31.61 -23.32
N THR A 12 4.45 -31.20 -23.43
CA THR A 12 4.11 -29.80 -23.73
C THR A 12 4.30 -28.99 -22.45
N VAL A 13 5.40 -28.28 -22.36
CA VAL A 13 5.60 -27.28 -21.31
C VAL A 13 4.73 -26.08 -21.64
N VAL A 14 3.59 -25.98 -20.99
CA VAL A 14 2.77 -24.76 -21.02
C VAL A 14 3.48 -23.74 -20.16
N GLY A 15 4.28 -22.88 -20.79
CA GLY A 15 4.87 -21.73 -20.14
C GLY A 15 3.77 -20.77 -19.67
N LEU A 16 3.56 -20.70 -18.35
CA LEU A 16 2.73 -19.69 -17.73
C LEU A 16 3.42 -18.33 -17.87
N THR A 17 3.11 -17.60 -18.92
CA THR A 17 3.54 -16.20 -19.05
C THR A 17 2.74 -15.37 -18.06
N VAL A 18 3.35 -15.06 -16.93
CA VAL A 18 2.82 -14.03 -16.02
C VAL A 18 2.95 -12.69 -16.72
N LEU A 19 1.85 -12.19 -17.25
CA LEU A 19 1.75 -10.82 -17.74
C LEU A 19 1.84 -9.89 -16.51
N VAL A 20 3.03 -9.41 -16.23
CA VAL A 20 3.22 -8.29 -15.30
C VAL A 20 2.73 -7.05 -16.03
N ALA A 21 1.54 -6.58 -15.67
CA ALA A 21 1.05 -5.30 -16.15
C ALA A 21 2.05 -4.19 -15.73
N PRO A 22 2.40 -3.24 -16.61
CA PRO A 22 3.21 -2.10 -16.20
C PRO A 22 2.52 -1.39 -15.04
N ALA A 23 3.27 -1.12 -13.95
CA ALA A 23 2.77 -0.37 -12.81
C ALA A 23 2.41 1.04 -13.28
N GLY A 24 1.14 1.29 -13.58
CA GLY A 24 0.62 2.63 -13.80
C GLY A 24 0.75 3.47 -12.54
N ALA A 25 0.72 4.80 -12.66
CA ALA A 25 0.65 5.71 -11.52
C ALA A 25 -0.53 5.32 -10.61
N ALA A 26 -0.34 5.41 -9.29
CA ALA A 26 -1.38 5.08 -8.33
C ALA A 26 -2.55 6.07 -8.43
N ASP A 27 -3.76 5.55 -8.35
CA ASP A 27 -4.99 6.34 -8.22
C ASP A 27 -5.49 6.31 -6.77
N HIS A 28 -6.26 7.31 -6.39
CA HIS A 28 -6.95 7.30 -5.10
C HIS A 28 -7.91 6.11 -5.00
N THR A 29 -7.96 5.50 -3.83
CA THR A 29 -8.94 4.44 -3.57
C THR A 29 -10.37 5.00 -3.63
N LYS A 30 -11.30 4.14 -4.03
CA LYS A 30 -12.75 4.42 -3.96
C LYS A 30 -13.37 4.00 -2.63
N ASP A 31 -12.58 3.42 -1.73
CA ASP A 31 -13.05 3.04 -0.42
C ASP A 31 -13.52 4.29 0.35
N THR A 32 -14.68 4.18 0.97
CA THR A 32 -15.23 5.26 1.79
C THR A 32 -14.46 5.41 3.10
N THR A 33 -14.52 6.58 3.71
CA THR A 33 -13.90 6.81 5.03
C THR A 33 -14.47 5.86 6.09
N ASP A 34 -15.74 5.50 6.01
CA ASP A 34 -16.36 4.52 6.92
C ASP A 34 -15.80 3.10 6.69
N ALA A 35 -15.61 2.70 5.44
CA ALA A 35 -14.96 1.42 5.12
C ALA A 35 -13.51 1.37 5.62
N VAL A 36 -12.79 2.47 5.50
CA VAL A 36 -11.42 2.59 6.04
C VAL A 36 -11.41 2.45 7.56
N LYS A 37 -12.27 3.20 8.27
CA LYS A 37 -12.40 3.11 9.73
C LYS A 37 -12.74 1.68 10.19
N LYS A 38 -13.65 1.01 9.48
CA LYS A 38 -14.01 -0.37 9.78
C LYS A 38 -12.82 -1.33 9.58
N ALA A 39 -12.10 -1.21 8.48
CA ALA A 39 -10.94 -2.06 8.21
C ALA A 39 -9.83 -1.88 9.26
N LEU A 40 -9.61 -0.65 9.72
CA LEU A 40 -8.67 -0.35 10.81
C LEU A 40 -9.14 -0.97 12.14
N ALA A 41 -10.42 -0.84 12.46
CA ALA A 41 -10.99 -1.41 13.70
C ALA A 41 -10.96 -2.94 13.70
N ASP A 42 -11.15 -3.58 12.55
CA ASP A 42 -11.10 -5.04 12.37
C ASP A 42 -9.66 -5.58 12.24
N ASP A 43 -8.66 -4.73 12.38
CA ASP A 43 -7.22 -5.06 12.23
C ASP A 43 -6.86 -5.68 10.86
N LYS A 44 -7.61 -5.33 9.84
CA LYS A 44 -7.39 -5.77 8.44
C LYS A 44 -6.57 -4.79 7.61
N ALA A 45 -6.37 -3.60 8.14
CA ALA A 45 -5.64 -2.51 7.48
C ALA A 45 -4.79 -1.74 8.47
N VAL A 46 -3.82 -1.03 7.94
CA VAL A 46 -3.05 0.00 8.64
C VAL A 46 -3.19 1.33 7.91
N LEU A 47 -3.00 2.42 8.63
CA LEU A 47 -3.03 3.78 8.10
C LEU A 47 -1.63 4.40 8.22
N LEU A 48 -1.07 4.86 7.11
CA LEU A 48 0.20 5.56 7.08
C LEU A 48 -0.02 7.04 6.81
N ASP A 49 0.65 7.87 7.60
CA ASP A 49 0.82 9.29 7.34
C ASP A 49 2.14 9.50 6.59
N VAL A 50 2.05 9.93 5.34
CA VAL A 50 3.23 10.14 4.50
C VAL A 50 3.66 11.61 4.45
N ARG A 51 3.07 12.44 5.33
CA ARG A 51 3.53 13.82 5.54
C ARG A 51 4.92 13.83 6.18
N GLU A 52 5.54 14.98 6.22
CA GLU A 52 6.83 15.11 6.87
C GLU A 52 6.71 15.15 8.40
N LYS A 53 7.80 14.84 9.08
CA LYS A 53 7.85 14.77 10.55
C LYS A 53 7.36 16.05 11.23
N ALA A 54 7.69 17.22 10.70
CA ALA A 54 7.25 18.49 11.26
C ALA A 54 5.72 18.63 11.27
N GLU A 55 5.07 18.21 10.18
CA GLU A 55 3.59 18.19 10.10
C GLU A 55 2.98 17.18 11.08
N TRP A 56 3.61 16.03 11.22
CA TRP A 56 3.22 15.00 12.18
C TRP A 56 3.31 15.51 13.63
N ASP A 57 4.38 16.21 13.96
CA ASP A 57 4.59 16.75 15.30
C ASP A 57 3.56 17.83 15.67
N ASP A 58 3.07 18.58 14.69
CA ASP A 58 1.99 19.57 14.87
C ASP A 58 0.62 18.95 15.12
N GLY A 59 0.44 17.71 14.74
CA GLY A 59 -0.79 16.93 14.93
C GLY A 59 -0.90 15.80 13.92
N HIS A 60 -1.40 14.66 14.35
CA HIS A 60 -1.58 13.47 13.52
C HIS A 60 -2.77 12.65 14.00
N LEU A 61 -3.19 11.69 13.18
CA LEU A 61 -4.27 10.78 13.52
C LEU A 61 -3.78 9.71 14.51
N LYS A 62 -4.61 9.39 15.49
CA LYS A 62 -4.29 8.42 16.55
C LYS A 62 -3.85 7.06 16.00
N ASP A 63 -4.54 6.55 14.98
CA ASP A 63 -4.30 5.22 14.42
C ASP A 63 -3.30 5.21 13.27
N ALA A 64 -2.70 6.36 12.93
CA ALA A 64 -1.70 6.46 11.86
C ALA A 64 -0.30 6.13 12.36
N LYS A 65 0.52 5.64 11.43
CA LYS A 65 1.97 5.50 11.61
C LYS A 65 2.68 6.43 10.64
N LEU A 66 3.75 7.05 11.08
CA LEU A 66 4.53 7.96 10.24
C LEU A 66 5.48 7.21 9.32
N LEU A 67 5.38 7.48 8.03
CA LEU A 67 6.35 7.07 7.02
C LEU A 67 6.45 8.18 5.96
N PRO A 68 7.33 9.16 6.15
CA PRO A 68 7.42 10.32 5.27
C PRO A 68 7.74 9.94 3.82
N LEU A 69 7.11 10.64 2.88
CA LEU A 69 7.40 10.47 1.45
C LEU A 69 8.90 10.69 1.15
N SER A 70 9.54 11.64 1.81
CA SER A 70 10.98 11.89 1.67
C SER A 70 11.83 10.66 2.01
N THR A 71 11.44 9.91 3.02
CA THR A 71 12.10 8.63 3.39
C THR A 71 11.94 7.60 2.29
N LEU A 72 10.74 7.46 1.72
CA LEU A 72 10.49 6.52 0.61
C LEU A 72 11.25 6.90 -0.65
N LYS A 73 11.25 8.18 -1.03
CA LYS A 73 11.99 8.69 -2.19
C LYS A 73 13.51 8.67 -1.99
N GLY A 74 13.99 8.73 -0.75
CA GLY A 74 15.39 8.63 -0.40
C GLY A 74 15.97 7.22 -0.53
N GLY A 75 15.20 6.25 -1.04
CA GLY A 75 15.63 4.87 -1.23
C GLY A 75 15.54 4.01 0.03
N ALA A 76 14.43 4.13 0.76
CA ALA A 76 14.19 3.28 1.92
C ALA A 76 14.26 1.81 1.54
N LYS A 77 15.05 1.05 2.28
CA LYS A 77 15.18 -0.41 2.06
C LYS A 77 13.89 -1.12 2.48
N ALA A 78 13.51 -2.14 1.69
CA ALA A 78 12.31 -2.93 1.93
C ALA A 78 12.24 -3.48 3.38
N GLU A 79 13.36 -3.93 3.93
CA GLU A 79 13.47 -4.43 5.30
C GLU A 79 13.18 -3.37 6.37
N ASN A 80 13.54 -2.10 6.12
CA ASN A 80 13.23 -1.01 7.03
C ASN A 80 11.75 -0.61 6.96
N VAL A 81 11.18 -0.63 5.76
CA VAL A 81 9.74 -0.39 5.56
C VAL A 81 8.92 -1.51 6.22
N ALA A 82 9.34 -2.75 6.11
CA ALA A 82 8.67 -3.91 6.71
C ALA A 82 8.60 -3.85 8.25
N LYS A 83 9.50 -3.13 8.91
CA LYS A 83 9.42 -2.88 10.36
C LYS A 83 8.26 -1.98 10.76
N ILE A 84 7.79 -1.14 9.84
CA ILE A 84 6.71 -0.17 10.07
C ILE A 84 5.40 -0.68 9.48
N VAL A 85 5.45 -1.31 8.31
CA VAL A 85 4.30 -1.67 7.48
C VAL A 85 4.20 -3.19 7.33
N PRO A 86 3.14 -3.82 7.87
CA PRO A 86 2.91 -5.25 7.68
C PRO A 86 2.50 -5.54 6.23
N LYS A 87 3.02 -6.64 5.67
CA LYS A 87 2.73 -7.05 4.28
C LYS A 87 1.40 -7.80 4.10
N ASP A 88 0.83 -8.29 5.17
CA ASP A 88 -0.39 -9.09 5.18
C ASP A 88 -1.68 -8.28 5.35
N LYS A 89 -1.57 -6.96 5.37
CA LYS A 89 -2.69 -6.03 5.54
C LYS A 89 -2.80 -5.04 4.40
N VAL A 90 -4.00 -4.52 4.20
CA VAL A 90 -4.23 -3.36 3.34
C VAL A 90 -3.56 -2.13 3.97
N VAL A 91 -2.88 -1.36 3.17
CA VAL A 91 -2.17 -0.16 3.61
C VAL A 91 -2.86 1.08 3.04
N TYR A 92 -3.60 1.79 3.88
CA TYR A 92 -4.14 3.09 3.53
C TYR A 92 -3.10 4.18 3.75
N LEU A 93 -3.02 5.12 2.82
CA LEU A 93 -2.10 6.26 2.89
C LEU A 93 -2.87 7.56 2.91
N HIS A 94 -2.46 8.49 3.76
CA HIS A 94 -2.94 9.87 3.71
C HIS A 94 -1.79 10.88 3.80
N CYS A 95 -2.09 12.10 3.38
CA CYS A 95 -1.20 13.25 3.48
C CYS A 95 -2.01 14.52 3.77
N GLY A 96 -1.47 15.70 3.46
CA GLY A 96 -2.19 16.97 3.67
C GLY A 96 -3.31 17.23 2.68
N SER A 97 -3.11 16.92 1.39
CA SER A 97 -4.03 17.27 0.30
C SER A 97 -4.36 16.11 -0.65
N GLY A 98 -3.89 14.91 -0.39
CA GLY A 98 -4.13 13.74 -1.23
C GLY A 98 -3.15 13.55 -2.39
N VAL A 99 -2.20 14.45 -2.60
CA VAL A 99 -1.23 14.36 -3.71
C VAL A 99 0.01 13.53 -3.36
N ARG A 100 0.64 13.81 -2.24
CA ARG A 100 1.86 13.11 -1.79
C ARG A 100 1.62 11.62 -1.57
N CYS A 101 0.44 11.23 -1.11
CA CYS A 101 0.10 9.83 -0.91
C CYS A 101 0.04 9.03 -2.21
N LEU A 102 -0.25 9.64 -3.36
CA LEU A 102 -0.17 8.96 -4.65
C LEU A 102 1.27 8.58 -5.00
N LYS A 103 2.22 9.48 -4.76
CA LYS A 103 3.65 9.22 -4.98
C LYS A 103 4.20 8.18 -4.00
N ALA A 104 3.79 8.25 -2.75
CA ALA A 104 4.15 7.25 -1.74
C ALA A 104 3.58 5.86 -2.09
N ALA A 105 2.36 5.81 -2.62
CA ALA A 105 1.76 4.56 -3.08
C ALA A 105 2.57 3.91 -4.20
N ASP A 106 3.08 4.69 -5.16
CA ASP A 106 3.93 4.17 -6.24
C ASP A 106 5.20 3.51 -5.67
N GLU A 107 5.84 4.13 -4.69
CA GLU A 107 7.04 3.57 -4.04
C GLU A 107 6.73 2.28 -3.26
N LEU A 108 5.63 2.26 -2.50
CA LEU A 108 5.25 1.08 -1.72
C LEU A 108 4.74 -0.08 -2.59
N LYS A 109 4.09 0.19 -3.71
CA LYS A 109 3.71 -0.84 -4.68
C LYS A 109 4.92 -1.58 -5.24
N LYS A 110 6.01 -0.88 -5.52
CA LYS A 110 7.28 -1.50 -5.97
C LYS A 110 7.83 -2.48 -4.94
N LEU A 111 7.53 -2.27 -3.66
CA LEU A 111 7.93 -3.15 -2.56
C LEU A 111 6.93 -4.28 -2.29
N GLY A 112 5.84 -4.37 -3.06
CA GLY A 112 4.87 -5.46 -3.01
C GLY A 112 3.71 -5.28 -2.02
N TYR A 113 3.44 -4.06 -1.57
CA TYR A 113 2.32 -3.76 -0.68
C TYR A 113 1.00 -3.54 -1.42
N ASP A 114 -0.12 -3.94 -0.80
CA ASP A 114 -1.47 -3.54 -1.22
C ASP A 114 -1.76 -2.16 -0.64
N VAL A 115 -1.47 -1.12 -1.42
CA VAL A 115 -1.60 0.27 -0.99
C VAL A 115 -2.81 0.95 -1.61
N ARG A 116 -3.50 1.72 -0.78
CA ARG A 116 -4.73 2.44 -1.15
C ARG A 116 -4.64 3.89 -0.68
N PRO A 117 -4.15 4.80 -1.55
CA PRO A 117 -4.06 6.20 -1.18
C PRO A 117 -5.42 6.86 -1.06
N LEU A 118 -5.63 7.63 0.00
CA LEU A 118 -6.86 8.35 0.29
C LEU A 118 -6.89 9.71 -0.40
N LYS A 119 -8.03 10.08 -0.94
CA LYS A 119 -8.24 11.42 -1.50
C LYS A 119 -8.35 12.50 -0.41
N PRO A 120 -9.13 12.30 0.68
CA PRO A 120 -9.18 13.29 1.77
C PRO A 120 -7.83 13.39 2.47
N GLY A 121 -7.41 14.63 2.75
CA GLY A 121 -6.21 14.93 3.52
C GLY A 121 -6.47 14.91 5.02
N TYR A 122 -5.45 15.22 5.81
CA TYR A 122 -5.49 15.18 7.27
C TYR A 122 -6.69 15.94 7.88
N ALA A 123 -6.90 17.19 7.45
CA ALA A 123 -8.02 17.99 7.97
C ALA A 123 -9.39 17.40 7.64
N ASP A 124 -9.55 16.86 6.43
CA ASP A 124 -10.80 16.24 6.00
C ASP A 124 -11.05 14.92 6.72
N LEU A 125 -10.01 14.15 7.02
CA LEU A 125 -10.14 12.93 7.80
C LEU A 125 -10.57 13.22 9.24
N LEU A 126 -10.07 14.28 9.87
CA LEU A 126 -10.57 14.74 11.17
C LEU A 126 -12.06 15.06 11.11
N LYS A 127 -12.53 15.79 10.06
CA LYS A 127 -13.95 16.08 9.84
C LYS A 127 -14.78 14.82 9.61
N ALA A 128 -14.19 13.79 9.00
CA ALA A 128 -14.84 12.49 8.78
C ALA A 128 -14.89 11.60 10.03
N GLY A 129 -14.39 12.09 11.16
CA GLY A 129 -14.45 11.39 12.45
C GLY A 129 -13.25 10.51 12.79
N PHE A 130 -12.13 10.65 12.08
CA PHE A 130 -10.88 10.03 12.52
C PHE A 130 -10.36 10.76 13.76
N ALA A 131 -10.04 10.00 14.81
CA ALA A 131 -9.58 10.58 16.05
C ALA A 131 -8.16 11.15 15.93
N PRO A 132 -7.91 12.38 16.43
CA PRO A 132 -6.56 12.90 16.55
C PRO A 132 -5.81 12.17 17.68
N ALA A 133 -4.48 12.07 17.55
CA ALA A 133 -3.65 11.61 18.65
C ALA A 133 -3.71 12.60 19.82
N GLY A 134 -3.71 12.08 21.03
CA GLY A 134 -3.57 12.90 22.24
C GLY A 134 -2.21 13.58 22.28
N LYS A 135 -2.14 14.77 22.91
CA LYS A 135 -0.88 15.46 23.19
C LYS A 135 -0.16 14.82 24.38
#